data_dc063cae3439d86ac10ba5649cc2a8a2
#
_entry.id   dc063cae3439d86ac10ba5649cc2a8a2
#
_cell.length_a   1.000
_cell.length_b   1.000
_cell.length_c   1.000
_cell.angle_alpha   90.00
_cell.angle_beta   90.00
_cell.angle_gamma   90.00
#
_symmetry.space_group_name_H-M   'P 1'
#
loop_
_entity.id
_entity.type
_entity.pdbx_description
1 polymer ?
#
loop_
_entity_poly.entity_id
_entity_poly.type
_entity_poly.pdbx_seq_one_letter_code
_entity_poly.pdbx_strand_id
1 'polypeptide(L)'
;MSIKYRGNYGKSSKTCNIAEQVGVSTVTVSKALSGQKGVSEEMREKIKNLAEELGYRSPSETKRQSAEKQYNIGVLIQEVYLDKYDSFYWKMYQEVNKRAVSRGCFTLLESISRESVLENQMPLLLQEKKVDGLIILGDMTKPYIEQIEKEGGVPVVCLDFYNDAVGLDTVISNSFYGTYALTNYLFSMGHKKIAYVGTVGMTNSITDRYLGYLKSMMEHGMDVQKIM
;
A
#
# COMPACT_ATOMS: atom_id res chain seq x y z
N MET A 1 0.19 15.47 26.18
CA MET A 1 0.67 14.17 25.66
C MET A 1 1.05 14.39 24.20
N SER A 2 2.34 14.49 23.90
CA SER A 2 2.85 14.98 22.62
C SER A 2 3.15 13.79 21.71
N ILE A 3 2.39 13.63 20.63
CA ILE A 3 2.62 12.59 19.62
C ILE A 3 3.78 13.06 18.77
N LYS A 4 4.94 12.43 18.93
CA LYS A 4 6.10 12.61 18.03
C LYS A 4 5.89 11.81 16.77
N TYR A 5 5.53 12.48 15.68
CA TYR A 5 5.69 11.92 14.33
C TYR A 5 7.17 11.68 14.06
N ARG A 6 7.58 10.43 14.00
CA ARG A 6 8.88 10.05 13.42
C ARG A 6 8.73 10.02 11.91
N GLY A 7 8.95 11.14 11.26
CA GLY A 7 9.15 11.19 9.80
C GLY A 7 10.42 10.43 9.42
N ASN A 8 10.32 9.64 8.38
CA ASN A 8 11.38 8.79 7.84
C ASN A 8 12.47 9.64 7.15
N TYR A 9 13.42 10.20 7.91
CA TYR A 9 14.56 10.99 7.43
C TYR A 9 15.78 10.14 7.05
N GLY A 10 15.62 8.83 6.85
CA GLY A 10 16.73 7.90 6.66
C GLY A 10 17.56 8.07 5.38
N LYS A 11 17.04 8.76 4.35
CA LYS A 11 17.77 8.95 3.06
C LYS A 11 18.65 10.20 3.04
N SER A 12 18.31 11.26 3.77
CA SER A 12 19.08 12.49 3.85
C SER A 12 20.37 12.31 4.68
N SER A 13 20.32 11.52 5.74
CA SER A 13 21.46 11.34 6.65
C SER A 13 22.65 10.60 6.03
N LYS A 14 22.40 9.58 5.19
CA LYS A 14 23.50 8.78 4.59
C LYS A 14 24.29 9.56 3.55
N THR A 15 23.62 10.37 2.71
CA THR A 15 24.31 11.22 1.74
C THR A 15 25.11 12.33 2.43
N CYS A 16 24.62 12.87 3.55
CA CYS A 16 25.35 13.83 4.37
C CYS A 16 26.61 13.21 4.97
N ASN A 17 26.54 11.99 5.50
CA ASN A 17 27.69 11.29 6.06
C ASN A 17 28.80 11.04 5.02
N ILE A 18 28.43 10.66 3.80
CA ILE A 18 29.39 10.51 2.69
C ILE A 18 30.03 11.85 2.36
N ALA A 19 29.23 12.92 2.28
CA ALA A 19 29.70 14.27 1.98
C ALA A 19 30.72 14.77 3.01
N GLU A 20 30.44 14.55 4.29
CA GLU A 20 31.34 14.92 5.41
C GLU A 20 32.66 14.14 5.39
N GLN A 21 32.61 12.82 5.19
CA GLN A 21 33.80 11.97 5.19
C GLN A 21 34.74 12.21 4.01
N VAL A 22 34.18 12.61 2.86
CA VAL A 22 34.97 12.91 1.65
C VAL A 22 35.34 14.41 1.55
N GLY A 23 34.72 15.26 2.38
CA GLY A 23 34.99 16.71 2.39
C GLY A 23 34.38 17.44 1.19
N VAL A 24 33.21 17.00 0.68
CA VAL A 24 32.56 17.61 -0.48
C VAL A 24 31.08 17.92 -0.16
N SER A 25 30.41 18.66 -1.04
CA SER A 25 28.98 18.93 -0.88
C SER A 25 28.11 17.71 -1.19
N THR A 26 26.92 17.62 -0.61
CA THR A 26 25.93 16.58 -0.93
C THR A 26 25.52 16.58 -2.42
N VAL A 27 25.58 17.75 -3.07
CA VAL A 27 25.37 17.89 -4.51
C VAL A 27 26.50 17.22 -5.31
N THR A 28 27.74 17.33 -4.85
CA THR A 28 28.91 16.65 -5.46
C THR A 28 28.79 15.15 -5.30
N VAL A 29 28.37 14.65 -4.12
CA VAL A 29 28.08 13.23 -3.89
C VAL A 29 26.98 12.74 -4.84
N SER A 30 25.89 13.47 -4.96
CA SER A 30 24.78 13.12 -5.87
C SER A 30 25.25 13.05 -7.34
N LYS A 31 26.05 14.03 -7.81
CA LYS A 31 26.60 14.04 -9.17
C LYS A 31 27.57 12.88 -9.40
N ALA A 32 28.43 12.57 -8.42
CA ALA A 32 29.37 11.45 -8.50
C ALA A 32 28.64 10.11 -8.65
N LEU A 33 27.63 9.87 -7.82
CA LEU A 33 26.84 8.64 -7.81
C LEU A 33 25.91 8.50 -9.02
N SER A 34 25.46 9.63 -9.59
CA SER A 34 24.58 9.63 -10.79
C SER A 34 25.35 9.66 -12.14
N GLY A 35 26.68 9.71 -12.10
CA GLY A 35 27.50 9.73 -13.34
C GLY A 35 27.52 11.07 -14.06
N GLN A 36 27.01 12.16 -13.47
CA GLN A 36 26.97 13.48 -14.09
C GLN A 36 28.38 14.11 -14.21
N LYS A 37 28.54 14.97 -15.22
CA LYS A 37 29.79 15.72 -15.41
C LYS A 37 30.04 16.71 -14.28
N GLY A 38 31.34 17.02 -14.03
CA GLY A 38 31.77 18.02 -13.02
C GLY A 38 32.33 17.42 -11.72
N VAL A 39 32.64 16.13 -11.71
CA VAL A 39 33.38 15.44 -10.64
C VAL A 39 34.52 14.68 -11.29
N SER A 40 35.75 14.81 -10.75
CA SER A 40 36.90 14.05 -11.26
C SER A 40 36.71 12.55 -11.04
N GLU A 41 37.33 11.73 -11.89
CA GLU A 41 37.18 10.27 -11.84
C GLU A 41 37.70 9.70 -10.50
N GLU A 42 38.83 10.21 -10.02
CA GLU A 42 39.39 9.84 -8.72
C GLU A 42 38.40 10.12 -7.55
N MET A 43 37.78 11.30 -7.56
CA MET A 43 36.80 11.68 -6.55
C MET A 43 35.53 10.84 -6.69
N ARG A 44 35.15 10.49 -7.88
CA ARG A 44 33.98 9.63 -8.18
C ARG A 44 34.16 8.21 -7.64
N GLU A 45 35.35 7.60 -7.85
CA GLU A 45 35.67 6.30 -7.29
C GLU A 45 35.70 6.33 -5.76
N LYS A 46 36.29 7.34 -5.17
CA LYS A 46 36.36 7.50 -3.72
C LYS A 46 34.95 7.59 -3.08
N ILE A 47 34.04 8.33 -3.71
CA ILE A 47 32.66 8.45 -3.27
C ILE A 47 31.89 7.13 -3.45
N LYS A 48 32.12 6.40 -4.55
CA LYS A 48 31.48 5.10 -4.80
C LYS A 48 31.89 4.06 -3.76
N ASN A 49 33.20 3.92 -3.53
CA ASN A 49 33.72 2.95 -2.57
C ASN A 49 33.17 3.22 -1.16
N LEU A 50 33.17 4.47 -0.72
CA LEU A 50 32.61 4.85 0.57
C LEU A 50 31.07 4.63 0.64
N ALA A 51 30.37 4.86 -0.46
CA ALA A 51 28.94 4.59 -0.55
C ALA A 51 28.63 3.09 -0.40
N GLU A 52 29.43 2.22 -1.03
CA GLU A 52 29.33 0.76 -0.89
C GLU A 52 29.63 0.30 0.55
N GLU A 53 30.70 0.79 1.16
CA GLU A 53 31.05 0.49 2.56
C GLU A 53 29.93 0.87 3.53
N LEU A 54 29.27 2.02 3.31
CA LEU A 54 28.16 2.50 4.14
C LEU A 54 26.79 1.88 3.74
N GLY A 55 26.77 0.96 2.78
CA GLY A 55 25.53 0.34 2.28
C GLY A 55 24.56 1.36 1.67
N TYR A 56 25.09 2.43 1.05
CA TYR A 56 24.28 3.42 0.34
C TYR A 56 24.15 3.04 -1.12
N ARG A 57 22.93 2.91 -1.57
CA ARG A 57 22.58 2.74 -2.99
C ARG A 57 21.92 4.00 -3.52
N SER A 58 22.39 4.50 -4.66
CA SER A 58 21.78 5.67 -5.27
C SER A 58 20.37 5.35 -5.81
N PRO A 59 19.44 6.31 -5.84
CA PRO A 59 18.12 6.12 -6.43
C PRO A 59 18.18 5.70 -7.92
N SER A 60 19.25 6.08 -8.63
CA SER A 60 19.48 5.71 -10.04
C SER A 60 19.97 4.27 -10.19
N GLU A 61 20.78 3.76 -9.25
CA GLU A 61 21.20 2.35 -9.25
C GLU A 61 20.07 1.43 -8.82
N THR A 62 19.29 1.84 -7.84
CA THR A 62 18.06 1.12 -7.46
C THR A 62 17.08 1.03 -8.64
N LYS A 63 16.95 2.10 -9.45
CA LYS A 63 16.14 2.09 -10.67
C LYS A 63 16.72 1.22 -11.79
N ARG A 64 18.05 1.16 -11.96
CA ARG A 64 18.69 0.30 -12.98
C ARG A 64 18.61 -1.18 -12.61
N GLN A 65 18.83 -1.53 -11.35
CA GLN A 65 18.67 -2.92 -10.89
C GLN A 65 17.22 -3.41 -10.91
N SER A 66 16.25 -2.50 -10.65
CA SER A 66 14.82 -2.84 -10.80
C SER A 66 14.37 -2.97 -12.27
N ALA A 67 15.13 -2.46 -13.23
CA ALA A 67 14.85 -2.64 -14.67
C ALA A 67 15.33 -4.01 -15.20
N GLU A 68 16.21 -4.72 -14.49
CA GLU A 68 16.72 -6.03 -14.89
C GLU A 68 16.05 -7.21 -14.15
N LYS A 69 15.46 -6.99 -12.98
CA LYS A 69 14.77 -8.04 -12.22
C LYS A 69 13.27 -7.97 -12.47
N GLN A 70 12.74 -8.96 -13.16
CA GLN A 70 11.30 -9.17 -13.28
C GLN A 70 10.77 -9.71 -11.94
N TYR A 71 9.75 -9.04 -11.39
CA TYR A 71 9.11 -9.44 -10.15
C TYR A 71 7.76 -10.10 -10.43
N ASN A 72 7.46 -11.14 -9.68
CA ASN A 72 6.16 -11.77 -9.63
C ASN A 72 5.40 -11.24 -8.41
N ILE A 73 4.28 -10.62 -8.62
CA ILE A 73 3.42 -10.08 -7.56
C ILE A 73 2.24 -11.03 -7.37
N GLY A 74 2.16 -11.65 -6.20
CA GLY A 74 0.99 -12.43 -5.82
C GLY A 74 -0.19 -11.50 -5.49
N VAL A 75 -1.39 -11.90 -5.91
CA VAL A 75 -2.63 -11.28 -5.46
C VAL A 75 -3.48 -12.39 -4.85
N LEU A 76 -3.71 -12.30 -3.55
CA LEU A 76 -4.52 -13.23 -2.77
C LEU A 76 -5.89 -12.61 -2.53
N ILE A 77 -6.95 -13.34 -2.84
CA ILE A 77 -8.32 -12.88 -2.66
C ILE A 77 -9.21 -14.02 -2.18
N GLN A 78 -10.21 -13.76 -1.32
CA GLN A 78 -11.22 -14.76 -1.01
C GLN A 78 -12.18 -14.97 -2.18
N GLU A 79 -12.58 -16.23 -2.42
CA GLU A 79 -13.52 -16.63 -3.48
C GLU A 79 -14.82 -15.85 -3.45
N VAL A 80 -15.33 -15.56 -2.25
CA VAL A 80 -16.58 -14.80 -2.06
C VAL A 80 -16.58 -13.42 -2.73
N TYR A 81 -15.41 -12.85 -2.96
CA TYR A 81 -15.25 -11.56 -3.63
C TYR A 81 -15.21 -11.68 -5.16
N LEU A 82 -15.08 -12.90 -5.70
CA LEU A 82 -15.02 -13.19 -7.14
C LEU A 82 -16.31 -13.80 -7.68
N ASP A 83 -17.26 -14.19 -6.83
CA ASP A 83 -18.48 -14.95 -7.17
C ASP A 83 -19.42 -14.28 -8.20
N LYS A 84 -19.19 -13.02 -8.54
CA LYS A 84 -20.03 -12.31 -9.52
C LYS A 84 -19.15 -11.73 -10.64
N TYR A 85 -19.55 -12.04 -11.87
CA TYR A 85 -19.04 -11.35 -13.05
C TYR A 85 -19.14 -9.84 -12.86
N ASP A 86 -18.05 -9.10 -13.15
CA ASP A 86 -17.98 -7.65 -13.01
C ASP A 86 -17.96 -7.16 -11.53
N SER A 87 -17.44 -7.97 -10.62
CA SER A 87 -17.28 -7.57 -9.23
C SER A 87 -16.29 -6.39 -9.10
N PHE A 88 -16.51 -5.57 -8.07
CA PHE A 88 -15.61 -4.47 -7.71
C PHE A 88 -14.15 -4.94 -7.55
N TYR A 89 -13.95 -6.07 -6.88
CA TYR A 89 -12.63 -6.64 -6.64
C TYR A 89 -11.96 -7.19 -7.91
N TRP A 90 -12.75 -7.70 -8.85
CA TRP A 90 -12.24 -8.10 -10.15
C TRP A 90 -11.67 -6.92 -10.94
N LYS A 91 -12.37 -5.76 -10.90
CA LYS A 91 -11.87 -4.52 -11.51
C LYS A 91 -10.59 -4.02 -10.83
N MET A 92 -10.50 -4.12 -9.50
CA MET A 92 -9.27 -3.79 -8.77
C MET A 92 -8.11 -4.68 -9.20
N TYR A 93 -8.32 -6.00 -9.27
CA TYR A 93 -7.30 -6.92 -9.74
C TYR A 93 -6.84 -6.57 -11.17
N GLN A 94 -7.76 -6.30 -12.09
CA GLN A 94 -7.41 -5.90 -13.46
C GLN A 94 -6.53 -4.64 -13.47
N GLU A 95 -6.81 -3.65 -12.65
CA GLU A 95 -6.01 -2.44 -12.57
C GLU A 95 -4.63 -2.70 -11.90
N VAL A 96 -4.57 -3.56 -10.89
CA VAL A 96 -3.30 -4.03 -10.31
C VAL A 96 -2.45 -4.72 -11.37
N ASN A 97 -3.01 -5.67 -12.12
CA ASN A 97 -2.33 -6.37 -13.19
C ASN A 97 -1.82 -5.41 -14.27
N LYS A 98 -2.66 -4.51 -14.75
CA LYS A 98 -2.29 -3.51 -15.75
C LYS A 98 -1.10 -2.65 -15.29
N ARG A 99 -1.11 -2.22 -14.03
CA ARG A 99 -0.01 -1.41 -13.45
C ARG A 99 1.24 -2.23 -13.20
N ALA A 100 1.13 -3.49 -12.81
CA ALA A 100 2.27 -4.38 -12.65
C ALA A 100 2.96 -4.62 -14.01
N VAL A 101 2.19 -4.96 -15.05
CA VAL A 101 2.72 -5.17 -16.42
C VAL A 101 3.40 -3.91 -16.95
N SER A 102 2.83 -2.73 -16.73
CA SER A 102 3.47 -1.46 -17.15
C SER A 102 4.82 -1.18 -16.46
N ARG A 103 5.15 -1.92 -15.40
CA ARG A 103 6.41 -1.86 -14.66
C ARG A 103 7.30 -3.07 -14.89
N GLY A 104 6.97 -3.93 -15.86
CA GLY A 104 7.71 -5.16 -16.16
C GLY A 104 7.53 -6.26 -15.12
N CYS A 105 6.46 -6.22 -14.31
CA CYS A 105 6.12 -7.24 -13.33
C CYS A 105 4.99 -8.13 -13.85
N PHE A 106 4.97 -9.39 -13.40
CA PHE A 106 3.82 -10.29 -13.59
C PHE A 106 2.95 -10.33 -12.35
N THR A 107 1.66 -10.61 -12.52
CA THR A 107 0.77 -10.91 -11.40
C THR A 107 0.32 -12.36 -11.45
N LEU A 108 0.26 -12.99 -10.28
CA LEU A 108 -0.29 -14.32 -10.07
C LEU A 108 -1.47 -14.20 -9.11
N LEU A 109 -2.65 -14.55 -9.57
CA LEU A 109 -3.87 -14.52 -8.76
C LEU A 109 -4.08 -15.88 -8.10
N GLU A 110 -4.27 -15.89 -6.80
CA GLU A 110 -4.76 -17.05 -6.05
C GLU A 110 -6.07 -16.70 -5.35
N SER A 111 -7.12 -17.46 -5.64
CA SER A 111 -8.36 -17.40 -4.86
C SER A 111 -8.31 -18.42 -3.75
N ILE A 112 -8.74 -18.02 -2.55
CA ILE A 112 -8.74 -18.88 -1.37
C ILE A 112 -10.14 -19.00 -0.79
N SER A 113 -10.51 -20.23 -0.40
CA SER A 113 -11.81 -20.48 0.22
C SER A 113 -11.87 -19.89 1.63
N ARG A 114 -13.08 -19.68 2.13
CA ARG A 114 -13.29 -19.23 3.50
C ARG A 114 -12.78 -20.23 4.51
N GLU A 115 -12.94 -21.51 4.25
CA GLU A 115 -12.49 -22.62 5.08
C GLU A 115 -10.97 -22.58 5.22
N SER A 116 -10.24 -22.46 4.12
CA SER A 116 -8.78 -22.37 4.12
C SER A 116 -8.26 -21.16 4.93
N VAL A 117 -8.97 -20.03 4.87
CA VAL A 117 -8.63 -18.84 5.69
C VAL A 117 -8.86 -19.13 7.18
N LEU A 118 -9.96 -19.81 7.54
CA LEU A 118 -10.27 -20.15 8.95
C LEU A 118 -9.32 -21.22 9.51
N GLU A 119 -8.84 -22.12 8.66
CA GLU A 119 -7.86 -23.16 9.02
C GLU A 119 -6.41 -22.66 8.96
N ASN A 120 -6.20 -21.39 8.62
CA ASN A 120 -4.89 -20.77 8.44
C ASN A 120 -4.00 -21.52 7.44
N GLN A 121 -4.57 -22.00 6.33
CA GLN A 121 -3.81 -22.66 5.28
C GLN A 121 -2.96 -21.64 4.51
N MET A 122 -1.65 -21.84 4.51
CA MET A 122 -0.74 -20.94 3.78
C MET A 122 -1.04 -20.95 2.28
N PRO A 123 -1.13 -19.78 1.61
CA PRO A 123 -1.35 -19.72 0.17
C PRO A 123 -0.30 -20.49 -0.64
N LEU A 124 -0.72 -21.15 -1.70
CA LEU A 124 0.18 -21.93 -2.57
C LEU A 124 1.27 -21.06 -3.20
N LEU A 125 0.96 -19.81 -3.56
CA LEU A 125 1.91 -18.84 -4.05
C LEU A 125 3.11 -18.63 -3.13
N LEU A 126 2.88 -18.67 -1.81
CA LEU A 126 3.92 -18.51 -0.79
C LEU A 126 4.63 -19.84 -0.51
N GLN A 127 3.88 -20.95 -0.40
CA GLN A 127 4.45 -22.29 -0.19
C GLN A 127 5.46 -22.64 -1.30
N GLU A 128 5.08 -22.39 -2.54
CA GLU A 128 5.88 -22.70 -3.74
C GLU A 128 6.89 -21.58 -4.09
N LYS A 129 6.96 -20.52 -3.28
CA LYS A 129 7.88 -19.37 -3.50
C LYS A 129 7.80 -18.79 -4.91
N LYS A 130 6.57 -18.67 -5.44
CA LYS A 130 6.33 -18.20 -6.82
C LYS A 130 6.31 -16.69 -6.96
N VAL A 131 6.28 -15.95 -5.82
CA VAL A 131 6.10 -14.49 -5.81
C VAL A 131 7.19 -13.80 -5.01
N ASP A 132 7.51 -12.57 -5.39
CA ASP A 132 8.49 -11.70 -4.73
C ASP A 132 7.81 -10.69 -3.77
N GLY A 133 6.49 -10.60 -3.81
CA GLY A 133 5.65 -9.79 -2.94
C GLY A 133 4.20 -10.19 -3.07
N LEU A 134 3.38 -9.90 -2.05
CA LEU A 134 1.99 -10.28 -1.97
C LEU A 134 1.09 -9.06 -1.75
N ILE A 135 0.01 -8.98 -2.50
CA ILE A 135 -1.11 -8.08 -2.25
C ILE A 135 -2.28 -8.91 -1.74
N ILE A 136 -2.77 -8.63 -0.55
CA ILE A 136 -4.02 -9.19 -0.02
C ILE A 136 -5.15 -8.25 -0.44
N LEU A 137 -6.06 -8.74 -1.26
CA LEU A 137 -7.16 -7.96 -1.82
C LEU A 137 -8.48 -8.29 -1.13
N GLY A 138 -9.08 -7.32 -0.47
CA GLY A 138 -10.27 -7.52 0.35
C GLY A 138 -9.95 -8.11 1.72
N ASP A 139 -10.92 -8.02 2.64
CA ASP A 139 -10.75 -8.35 4.05
C ASP A 139 -10.52 -9.84 4.29
N MET A 140 -9.65 -10.14 5.26
CA MET A 140 -9.36 -11.49 5.76
C MET A 140 -9.25 -11.47 7.28
N THR A 141 -9.33 -12.65 7.91
CA THR A 141 -9.21 -12.74 9.37
C THR A 141 -7.83 -12.30 9.85
N LYS A 142 -7.80 -11.61 10.99
CA LYS A 142 -6.54 -11.11 11.58
C LYS A 142 -5.51 -12.24 11.80
N PRO A 143 -5.86 -13.40 12.39
CA PRO A 143 -4.88 -14.48 12.59
C PRO A 143 -4.25 -14.96 11.27
N TYR A 144 -5.03 -15.01 10.20
CA TYR A 144 -4.55 -15.41 8.89
C TYR A 144 -3.54 -14.43 8.31
N ILE A 145 -3.83 -13.13 8.42
CA ILE A 145 -2.91 -12.07 7.96
C ILE A 145 -1.61 -12.08 8.76
N GLU A 146 -1.69 -12.21 10.10
CA GLU A 146 -0.51 -12.31 10.97
C GLU A 146 0.36 -13.52 10.63
N GLN A 147 -0.25 -14.64 10.28
CA GLN A 147 0.50 -15.82 9.83
C GLN A 147 1.20 -15.57 8.50
N ILE A 148 0.51 -15.00 7.51
CA ILE A 148 1.12 -14.64 6.22
C ILE A 148 2.29 -13.67 6.41
N GLU A 149 2.14 -12.65 7.25
CA GLU A 149 3.21 -11.70 7.56
C GLU A 149 4.43 -12.39 8.15
N LYS A 150 4.20 -13.27 9.12
CA LYS A 150 5.26 -13.95 9.87
C LYS A 150 5.98 -15.02 9.07
N GLU A 151 5.23 -15.82 8.30
CA GLU A 151 5.73 -17.03 7.65
C GLU A 151 5.87 -16.92 6.14
N GLY A 152 5.24 -15.93 5.51
CA GLY A 152 5.20 -15.77 4.05
C GLY A 152 6.53 -15.42 3.39
N GLY A 153 7.45 -14.83 4.13
CA GLY A 153 8.82 -14.56 3.68
C GLY A 153 8.96 -13.52 2.55
N VAL A 154 7.89 -12.80 2.21
CA VAL A 154 7.86 -11.74 1.20
C VAL A 154 7.16 -10.49 1.74
N PRO A 155 7.44 -9.29 1.19
CA PRO A 155 6.67 -8.10 1.53
C PRO A 155 5.18 -8.28 1.23
N VAL A 156 4.33 -7.84 2.17
CA VAL A 156 2.86 -7.93 2.07
C VAL A 156 2.23 -6.55 2.14
N VAL A 157 1.23 -6.31 1.30
CA VAL A 157 0.43 -5.07 1.29
C VAL A 157 -1.06 -5.43 1.29
N CYS A 158 -1.82 -4.79 2.16
CA CYS A 158 -3.29 -4.91 2.18
C CYS A 158 -3.92 -3.90 1.21
N LEU A 159 -4.91 -4.32 0.42
CA LEU A 159 -5.61 -3.47 -0.53
C LEU A 159 -7.12 -3.50 -0.29
N ASP A 160 -7.71 -2.31 -0.12
CA ASP A 160 -9.13 -2.02 0.15
C ASP A 160 -9.63 -2.44 1.54
N PHE A 161 -8.76 -2.75 2.45
CA PHE A 161 -9.09 -2.95 3.85
C PHE A 161 -7.92 -2.56 4.75
N TYR A 162 -8.20 -2.34 6.03
CA TYR A 162 -7.20 -2.16 7.06
C TYR A 162 -7.50 -3.06 8.25
N ASN A 163 -6.45 -3.50 8.91
CA ASN A 163 -6.52 -4.31 10.10
C ASN A 163 -5.52 -3.75 11.11
N ASP A 164 -5.80 -3.90 12.40
CA ASP A 164 -4.87 -3.59 13.49
C ASP A 164 -3.79 -4.68 13.67
N ALA A 165 -3.77 -5.67 12.78
CA ALA A 165 -2.69 -6.62 12.64
C ALA A 165 -1.40 -5.88 12.28
N VAL A 166 -0.34 -6.29 12.87
CA VAL A 166 0.91 -5.58 13.06
C VAL A 166 1.61 -5.24 11.74
N GLY A 167 1.92 -3.96 11.56
CA GLY A 167 3.03 -3.50 10.71
C GLY A 167 2.83 -3.52 9.20
N LEU A 168 1.72 -4.01 8.66
CA LEU A 168 1.51 -4.09 7.22
C LEU A 168 1.11 -2.74 6.60
N ASP A 169 1.71 -2.43 5.47
CA ASP A 169 1.28 -1.32 4.64
C ASP A 169 -0.13 -1.56 4.08
N THR A 170 -0.95 -0.52 4.09
CA THR A 170 -2.35 -0.61 3.64
C THR A 170 -2.66 0.49 2.63
N VAL A 171 -3.33 0.12 1.54
CA VAL A 171 -3.86 1.04 0.53
C VAL A 171 -5.37 0.99 0.56
N ILE A 172 -6.01 2.09 0.96
CA ILE A 172 -7.47 2.20 1.04
C ILE A 172 -7.97 3.44 0.30
N SER A 173 -9.24 3.40 -0.13
CA SER A 173 -9.97 4.60 -0.53
C SER A 173 -10.42 5.38 0.70
N ASN A 174 -10.43 6.72 0.62
CA ASN A 174 -10.99 7.55 1.68
C ASN A 174 -12.53 7.51 1.64
N SER A 175 -13.09 6.36 2.03
CA SER A 175 -14.52 6.06 2.00
C SER A 175 -15.33 7.00 2.90
N PHE A 176 -14.77 7.38 4.05
CA PHE A 176 -15.37 8.34 4.97
C PHE A 176 -15.57 9.71 4.29
N TYR A 177 -14.49 10.29 3.77
CA TYR A 177 -14.57 11.61 3.14
C TYR A 177 -15.41 11.59 1.87
N GLY A 178 -15.31 10.54 1.07
CA GLY A 178 -16.10 10.40 -0.16
C GLY A 178 -17.60 10.45 0.12
N THR A 179 -18.07 9.72 1.12
CA THR A 179 -19.50 9.72 1.49
C THR A 179 -19.91 11.00 2.21
N TYR A 180 -19.05 11.55 3.06
CA TYR A 180 -19.28 12.85 3.67
C TYR A 180 -19.48 13.95 2.61
N ALA A 181 -18.59 14.03 1.62
CA ALA A 181 -18.69 15.00 0.54
C ALA A 181 -19.94 14.81 -0.34
N LEU A 182 -20.28 13.53 -0.65
CA LEU A 182 -21.48 13.20 -1.42
C LEU A 182 -22.76 13.58 -0.67
N THR A 183 -22.82 13.32 0.63
CA THR A 183 -24.00 13.66 1.46
C THR A 183 -24.16 15.19 1.56
N ASN A 184 -23.06 15.92 1.75
CA ASN A 184 -23.08 17.39 1.72
C ASN A 184 -23.54 17.94 0.35
N TYR A 185 -23.10 17.31 -0.73
CA TYR A 185 -23.55 17.65 -2.07
C TYR A 185 -25.09 17.49 -2.22
N LEU A 186 -25.66 16.40 -1.71
CA LEU A 186 -27.11 16.22 -1.70
C LEU A 186 -27.83 17.32 -0.90
N PHE A 187 -27.30 17.71 0.26
CA PHE A 187 -27.82 18.86 1.01
C PHE A 187 -27.75 20.16 0.22
N SER A 188 -26.65 20.42 -0.47
CA SER A 188 -26.50 21.62 -1.30
C SER A 188 -27.51 21.70 -2.47
N MET A 189 -27.99 20.54 -2.92
CA MET A 189 -29.06 20.42 -3.91
C MET A 189 -30.48 20.54 -3.30
N GLY A 190 -30.60 20.77 -1.99
CA GLY A 190 -31.86 20.96 -1.29
C GLY A 190 -32.51 19.67 -0.75
N HIS A 191 -31.86 18.51 -0.88
CA HIS A 191 -32.38 17.27 -0.31
C HIS A 191 -32.27 17.33 1.22
N LYS A 192 -33.35 16.97 1.93
CA LYS A 192 -33.41 16.93 3.40
C LYS A 192 -33.66 15.53 3.94
N LYS A 193 -34.12 14.62 3.09
CA LYS A 193 -34.39 13.21 3.45
C LYS A 193 -33.42 12.33 2.69
N ILE A 194 -32.31 12.00 3.34
CA ILE A 194 -31.23 11.20 2.77
C ILE A 194 -31.11 9.93 3.60
N ALA A 195 -31.15 8.78 2.94
CA ALA A 195 -31.02 7.48 3.58
C ALA A 195 -29.66 6.85 3.21
N TYR A 196 -29.06 6.14 4.14
CA TYR A 196 -27.92 5.28 3.91
C TYR A 196 -28.38 3.83 3.82
N VAL A 197 -27.94 3.13 2.77
CA VAL A 197 -28.20 1.70 2.57
C VAL A 197 -26.87 0.95 2.59
N GLY A 198 -26.68 0.08 3.55
CA GLY A 198 -25.47 -0.72 3.73
C GLY A 198 -25.45 -1.48 5.05
N THR A 199 -24.76 -2.61 5.11
CA THR A 199 -24.59 -3.41 6.32
C THR A 199 -23.35 -2.93 7.08
N VAL A 200 -23.57 -2.06 8.05
CA VAL A 200 -22.50 -1.52 8.89
C VAL A 200 -21.80 -2.66 9.65
N GLY A 201 -20.47 -2.64 9.69
CA GLY A 201 -19.66 -3.68 10.29
C GLY A 201 -19.31 -4.85 9.33
N MET A 202 -19.87 -4.89 8.12
CA MET A 202 -19.55 -5.93 7.15
C MET A 202 -18.12 -5.79 6.60
N THR A 203 -17.71 -4.57 6.26
CA THR A 203 -16.34 -4.21 5.87
C THR A 203 -15.96 -2.85 6.44
N ASN A 204 -14.65 -2.56 6.52
CA ASN A 204 -14.16 -1.24 6.93
C ASN A 204 -14.74 -0.14 6.02
N SER A 205 -14.69 -0.33 4.71
CA SER A 205 -15.13 0.68 3.75
C SER A 205 -16.63 1.00 3.83
N ILE A 206 -17.48 0.01 4.15
CA ILE A 206 -18.92 0.25 4.40
C ILE A 206 -19.12 1.03 5.69
N THR A 207 -18.40 0.67 6.74
CA THR A 207 -18.45 1.36 8.04
C THR A 207 -17.98 2.80 7.90
N ASP A 208 -16.86 3.03 7.23
CA ASP A 208 -16.32 4.38 6.99
C ASP A 208 -17.29 5.25 6.18
N ARG A 209 -17.95 4.69 5.15
CA ARG A 209 -18.99 5.39 4.39
C ARG A 209 -20.17 5.78 5.29
N TYR A 210 -20.60 4.88 6.16
CA TYR A 210 -21.67 5.18 7.11
C TYR A 210 -21.28 6.30 8.05
N LEU A 211 -20.07 6.29 8.62
CA LEU A 211 -19.57 7.33 9.49
C LEU A 211 -19.45 8.69 8.77
N GLY A 212 -19.04 8.69 7.50
CA GLY A 212 -19.03 9.91 6.68
C GLY A 212 -20.44 10.49 6.46
N TYR A 213 -21.41 9.61 6.17
CA TYR A 213 -22.83 9.99 6.09
C TYR A 213 -23.33 10.55 7.41
N LEU A 214 -23.10 9.86 8.54
CA LEU A 214 -23.49 10.32 9.87
C LEU A 214 -22.94 11.72 10.19
N LYS A 215 -21.66 11.93 9.93
CA LYS A 215 -21.02 13.24 10.17
C LYS A 215 -21.76 14.36 9.42
N SER A 216 -22.06 14.16 8.14
CA SER A 216 -22.77 15.15 7.34
C SER A 216 -24.19 15.38 7.87
N MET A 217 -24.93 14.33 8.22
CA MET A 217 -26.27 14.45 8.81
C MET A 217 -26.25 15.27 10.10
N MET A 218 -25.31 14.99 11.01
CA MET A 218 -25.15 15.72 12.28
C MET A 218 -24.85 17.21 12.05
N GLU A 219 -23.95 17.54 11.12
CA GLU A 219 -23.61 18.92 10.81
C GLU A 219 -24.80 19.72 10.23
N HIS A 220 -25.74 19.04 9.58
CA HIS A 220 -26.99 19.64 9.06
C HIS A 220 -28.15 19.56 10.03
N GLY A 221 -27.92 19.12 11.28
CA GLY A 221 -28.97 19.02 12.32
C GLY A 221 -30.05 17.98 11.99
N MET A 222 -29.71 16.94 11.22
CA MET A 222 -30.64 15.89 10.83
C MET A 222 -30.49 14.66 11.74
N ASP A 223 -31.61 14.15 12.24
CA ASP A 223 -31.64 12.91 13.01
C ASP A 223 -31.51 11.71 12.05
N VAL A 224 -30.61 10.80 12.39
CA VAL A 224 -30.44 9.54 11.69
C VAL A 224 -31.35 8.50 12.33
N GLN A 225 -32.53 8.28 11.72
CA GLN A 225 -33.38 7.19 12.13
C GLN A 225 -32.85 5.87 11.56
N LYS A 226 -32.63 4.88 12.45
CA LYS A 226 -32.39 3.51 12.00
C LYS A 226 -33.66 3.00 11.36
N ILE A 227 -33.68 2.83 10.05
CA ILE A 227 -34.66 1.98 9.36
C ILE A 227 -34.17 0.55 9.60
N MET A 228 -34.87 -0.18 10.45
CA MET A 228 -34.67 -1.63 10.67
C MET A 228 -35.17 -2.42 9.49
#